data_5205beca7c47433a2b14a87b8775b159
#
_entry.id   5205beca7c47433a2b14a87b8775b159
#
_cell.length_a   1.000
_cell.length_b   1.000
_cell.length_c   1.000
_cell.angle_alpha   90.00
_cell.angle_beta   90.00
_cell.angle_gamma   90.00
#
_symmetry.space_group_name_H-M   'P 1'
#
loop_
_entity.id
_entity.type
_entity.pdbx_description
1 polymer ?
#
loop_
_entity_poly.entity_id
_entity_poly.type
_entity_poly.pdbx_seq_one_letter_code
_entity_poly.pdbx_strand_id
1 'polypeptide(L)'
;ASVAAASLGSYAFLLLTIVALFSTSNTVLITMVASSRQLYGMAKEHSLPRILSYVHERTRTPLVAILLIMCLAIILVLVGDIEIVANLTNLFLFITFASVNLSLIILRYKCKNTKRNFRCPVNIGKFSLIAFLGMISSLIMIGFVIWNLMGGA
;
A
#
# COMPACT_ATOMS: atom_id res chain seq x y z
N ALA A 1 23.37 1.31 8.94
CA ALA A 1 23.97 0.59 10.08
C ALA A 1 25.48 0.36 9.89
N SER A 2 25.92 -0.20 8.75
CA SER A 2 27.35 -0.46 8.45
C SER A 2 28.20 0.80 8.45
N VAL A 3 27.71 1.90 7.88
CA VAL A 3 28.40 3.21 7.84
C VAL A 3 28.55 3.79 9.26
N ALA A 4 27.52 3.66 10.10
CA ALA A 4 27.58 4.14 11.48
C ALA A 4 28.51 3.31 12.37
N ALA A 5 28.62 2.00 12.13
CA ALA A 5 29.59 1.14 12.82
C ALA A 5 31.04 1.52 12.49
N ALA A 6 31.30 1.90 11.24
CA ALA A 6 32.64 2.32 10.80
C ALA A 6 33.09 3.67 11.37
N SER A 7 32.13 4.59 11.65
CA SER A 7 32.43 5.95 12.09
C SER A 7 32.30 6.21 13.60
N LEU A 8 31.41 5.49 14.29
CA LEU A 8 31.03 5.80 15.68
C LEU A 8 31.28 4.65 16.69
N GLY A 9 31.81 3.51 16.22
CA GLY A 9 32.15 2.36 17.06
C GLY A 9 30.93 1.44 17.38
N SER A 10 31.25 0.32 18.03
CA SER A 10 30.32 -0.80 18.29
C SER A 10 29.10 -0.42 19.13
N TYR A 11 29.22 0.51 20.06
CA TYR A 11 28.09 0.97 20.90
C TYR A 11 27.05 1.76 20.09
N ALA A 12 27.49 2.60 19.16
CA ALA A 12 26.58 3.36 18.29
C ALA A 12 25.79 2.42 17.34
N PHE A 13 26.43 1.37 16.85
CA PHE A 13 25.77 0.34 16.07
C PHE A 13 24.65 -0.33 16.86
N LEU A 14 24.91 -0.73 18.10
CA LEU A 14 23.94 -1.38 18.99
C LEU A 14 22.74 -0.46 19.26
N LEU A 15 22.99 0.80 19.61
CA LEU A 15 21.95 1.79 19.85
C LEU A 15 21.07 2.01 18.61
N LEU A 16 21.67 2.19 17.44
CA LEU A 16 20.96 2.37 16.19
C LEU A 16 20.11 1.14 15.81
N THR A 17 20.62 -0.07 16.08
CA THR A 17 19.89 -1.31 15.83
C THR A 17 18.64 -1.41 16.72
N ILE A 18 18.77 -1.07 18.00
CA ILE A 18 17.64 -1.05 18.93
C ILE A 18 16.60 -0.01 18.49
N VAL A 19 17.01 1.21 18.16
CA VAL A 19 16.12 2.27 17.67
C VAL A 19 15.42 1.84 16.38
N ALA A 20 16.14 1.21 15.45
CA ALA A 20 15.56 0.71 14.21
C ALA A 20 14.51 -0.38 14.46
N LEU A 21 14.78 -1.32 15.40
CA LEU A 21 13.82 -2.36 15.78
C LEU A 21 12.52 -1.75 16.38
N PHE A 22 12.64 -0.79 17.27
CA PHE A 22 11.47 -0.11 17.83
C PHE A 22 10.69 0.66 16.76
N SER A 23 11.39 1.37 15.88
CA SER A 23 10.78 2.14 14.80
C SER A 23 10.03 1.24 13.82
N THR A 24 10.63 0.15 13.37
CA THR A 24 10.00 -0.81 12.46
C THR A 24 8.83 -1.51 13.12
N SER A 25 8.95 -1.94 14.38
CA SER A 25 7.85 -2.55 15.13
C SER A 25 6.65 -1.62 15.26
N ASN A 26 6.88 -0.35 15.55
CA ASN A 26 5.82 0.65 15.62
C ASN A 26 5.12 0.83 14.28
N THR A 27 5.88 0.91 13.18
CA THR A 27 5.33 1.02 11.82
C THR A 27 4.47 -0.19 11.45
N VAL A 28 4.94 -1.41 11.77
CA VAL A 28 4.20 -2.65 11.53
C VAL A 28 2.87 -2.64 12.30
N LEU A 29 2.88 -2.27 13.58
CA LEU A 29 1.67 -2.21 14.40
C LEU A 29 0.64 -1.22 13.84
N ILE A 30 1.06 -0.01 13.50
CA ILE A 30 0.18 1.01 12.92
C ILE A 30 -0.39 0.52 11.59
N THR A 31 0.43 -0.06 10.74
CA THR A 31 0.01 -0.58 9.43
C THR A 31 -0.99 -1.73 9.58
N MET A 32 -0.76 -2.66 10.53
CA MET A 32 -1.71 -3.74 10.83
C MET A 32 -3.07 -3.21 11.29
N VAL A 33 -3.08 -2.22 12.19
CA VAL A 33 -4.32 -1.60 12.66
C VAL A 33 -5.05 -0.89 11.52
N ALA A 34 -4.34 -0.13 10.70
CA ALA A 34 -4.93 0.57 9.56
C ALA A 34 -5.52 -0.40 8.53
N SER A 35 -4.75 -1.41 8.12
CA SER A 35 -5.17 -2.40 7.13
C SER A 35 -6.35 -3.26 7.60
N SER A 36 -6.36 -3.66 8.88
CA SER A 36 -7.48 -4.43 9.44
C SER A 36 -8.78 -3.63 9.46
N ARG A 37 -8.71 -2.33 9.73
CA ARG A 37 -9.88 -1.42 9.66
C ARG A 37 -10.36 -1.21 8.23
N GLN A 38 -9.45 -1.12 7.26
CA GLN A 38 -9.81 -1.04 5.85
C GLN A 38 -10.54 -2.29 5.38
N LEU A 39 -10.01 -3.49 5.68
CA LEU A 39 -10.66 -4.76 5.35
C LEU A 39 -12.05 -4.88 6.01
N TYR A 40 -12.17 -4.48 7.26
CA TYR A 40 -13.45 -4.42 7.96
C TYR A 40 -14.45 -3.48 7.26
N GLY A 41 -14.02 -2.27 6.89
CA GLY A 41 -14.85 -1.30 6.18
C GLY A 41 -15.35 -1.84 4.84
N MET A 42 -14.45 -2.42 4.03
CA MET A 42 -14.81 -3.04 2.74
C MET A 42 -15.76 -4.24 2.90
N ALA A 43 -15.58 -5.05 3.95
CA ALA A 43 -16.48 -6.16 4.25
C ALA A 43 -17.86 -5.68 4.69
N LYS A 44 -17.96 -4.56 5.42
CA LYS A 44 -19.22 -3.94 5.83
C LYS A 44 -19.99 -3.37 4.64
N GLU A 45 -19.29 -2.86 3.63
CA GLU A 45 -19.87 -2.38 2.37
C GLU A 45 -20.15 -3.50 1.34
N HIS A 46 -20.09 -4.76 1.74
CA HIS A 46 -20.29 -5.93 0.89
C HIS A 46 -19.30 -6.08 -0.28
N SER A 47 -18.21 -5.35 -0.29
CA SER A 47 -17.12 -5.50 -1.28
C SER A 47 -16.25 -6.71 -1.00
N LEU A 48 -16.25 -7.23 0.24
CA LEU A 48 -15.52 -8.41 0.71
C LEU A 48 -16.45 -9.37 1.47
N PRO A 49 -16.06 -10.63 1.66
CA PRO A 49 -16.85 -11.60 2.43
C PRO A 49 -17.18 -11.09 3.83
N ARG A 50 -18.41 -11.27 4.27
CA ARG A 50 -18.93 -10.81 5.57
C ARG A 50 -18.17 -11.34 6.77
N ILE A 51 -17.44 -12.43 6.63
CA ILE A 51 -16.60 -13.02 7.69
C ILE A 51 -15.55 -12.02 8.19
N LEU A 52 -15.02 -11.16 7.31
CA LEU A 52 -14.04 -10.13 7.65
C LEU A 52 -14.65 -8.95 8.44
N SER A 53 -15.98 -8.83 8.45
CA SER A 53 -16.70 -7.83 9.26
C SER A 53 -16.97 -8.30 10.70
N TYR A 54 -16.54 -9.51 11.07
CA TYR A 54 -16.71 -10.02 12.43
C TYR A 54 -15.82 -9.25 13.41
N VAL A 55 -16.46 -8.63 14.39
CA VAL A 55 -15.80 -7.88 15.47
C VAL A 55 -15.94 -8.67 16.76
N HIS A 56 -14.84 -8.94 17.41
CA HIS A 56 -14.86 -9.64 18.71
C HIS A 56 -15.43 -8.70 19.79
N GLU A 57 -16.43 -9.16 20.52
CA GLU A 57 -17.22 -8.33 21.48
C GLU A 57 -16.37 -7.74 22.59
N ARG A 58 -15.40 -8.50 23.10
CA ARG A 58 -14.56 -8.09 24.24
C ARG A 58 -13.50 -7.06 23.88
N THR A 59 -12.86 -7.22 22.71
CA THR A 59 -11.74 -6.34 22.27
C THR A 59 -12.18 -5.26 21.29
N ARG A 60 -13.41 -5.37 20.75
CA ARG A 60 -13.97 -4.49 19.71
C ARG A 60 -13.04 -4.33 18.49
N THR A 61 -12.30 -5.38 18.19
CA THR A 61 -11.35 -5.41 17.05
C THR A 61 -11.81 -6.43 16.00
N PRO A 62 -11.56 -6.20 14.71
CA PRO A 62 -11.88 -7.15 13.64
C PRO A 62 -10.83 -8.28 13.60
N LEU A 63 -10.99 -9.26 14.49
CA LEU A 63 -10.03 -10.37 14.69
C LEU A 63 -9.74 -11.12 13.40
N VAL A 64 -10.77 -11.45 12.62
CA VAL A 64 -10.61 -12.20 11.37
C VAL A 64 -9.76 -11.43 10.35
N ALA A 65 -9.98 -10.12 10.24
CA ALA A 65 -9.18 -9.27 9.36
C ALA A 65 -7.71 -9.18 9.82
N ILE A 66 -7.48 -9.08 11.15
CA ILE A 66 -6.11 -9.07 11.71
C ILE A 66 -5.40 -10.39 11.43
N LEU A 67 -6.06 -11.53 11.68
CA LEU A 67 -5.50 -12.86 11.43
C LEU A 67 -5.16 -13.07 9.96
N LEU A 68 -6.01 -12.59 9.05
CA LEU A 68 -5.77 -12.68 7.62
C LEU A 68 -4.52 -11.88 7.21
N ILE A 69 -4.36 -10.65 7.71
CA ILE A 69 -3.18 -9.84 7.42
C ILE A 69 -1.92 -10.47 8.00
N MET A 70 -2.01 -10.99 9.23
CA MET A 70 -0.89 -11.67 9.89
C MET A 70 -0.46 -12.91 9.10
N CYS A 71 -1.42 -13.72 8.63
CA CYS A 71 -1.14 -14.90 7.82
C CYS A 71 -0.46 -14.52 6.50
N LEU A 72 -0.97 -13.49 5.80
CA LEU A 72 -0.35 -12.96 4.58
C LEU A 72 1.08 -12.46 4.84
N ALA A 73 1.29 -11.74 5.94
CA ALA A 73 2.63 -11.24 6.29
C ALA A 73 3.60 -12.40 6.55
N ILE A 74 3.18 -13.44 7.27
CA ILE A 74 4.01 -14.62 7.52
C ILE A 74 4.35 -15.34 6.21
N ILE A 75 3.39 -15.53 5.31
CA ILE A 75 3.63 -16.14 3.99
C ILE A 75 4.69 -15.36 3.22
N LEU A 76 4.59 -14.02 3.19
CA LEU A 76 5.57 -13.18 2.50
C LEU A 76 6.96 -13.27 3.13
N VAL A 77 7.05 -13.37 4.45
CA VAL A 77 8.33 -13.56 5.16
C VAL A 77 8.97 -14.91 4.82
N LEU A 78 8.16 -15.96 4.65
CA LEU A 78 8.64 -17.29 4.28
C LEU A 78 9.19 -17.37 2.85
N VAL A 79 8.82 -16.47 1.96
CA VAL A 79 9.42 -16.34 0.62
C VAL A 79 10.93 -16.02 0.73
N GLY A 80 11.34 -15.35 1.82
CA GLY A 80 12.75 -15.19 2.21
C GLY A 80 13.54 -14.16 1.42
N ASP A 81 13.07 -13.72 0.26
CA ASP A 81 13.75 -12.76 -0.58
C ASP A 81 13.10 -11.39 -0.48
N ILE A 82 13.83 -10.45 0.12
CA ILE A 82 13.37 -9.08 0.33
C ILE A 82 13.12 -8.36 -1.00
N GLU A 83 13.89 -8.67 -2.03
CA GLU A 83 13.77 -8.04 -3.33
C GLU A 83 12.47 -8.45 -4.02
N ILE A 84 12.12 -9.73 -3.99
CA ILE A 84 10.86 -10.23 -4.53
C ILE A 84 9.66 -9.61 -3.81
N VAL A 85 9.70 -9.56 -2.48
CA VAL A 85 8.63 -8.96 -1.66
C VAL A 85 8.48 -7.47 -1.97
N ALA A 86 9.58 -6.74 -2.10
CA ALA A 86 9.57 -5.32 -2.46
C ALA A 86 8.98 -5.09 -3.86
N ASN A 87 9.39 -5.89 -4.84
CA ASN A 87 8.89 -5.80 -6.21
C ASN A 87 7.40 -6.13 -6.30
N LEU A 88 6.92 -7.15 -5.59
CA LEU A 88 5.49 -7.48 -5.48
C LEU A 88 4.70 -6.34 -4.84
N THR A 89 5.21 -5.76 -3.76
CA THR A 89 4.57 -4.63 -3.07
C THR A 89 4.45 -3.42 -4.01
N ASN A 90 5.52 -3.08 -4.72
CA ASN A 90 5.52 -2.00 -5.71
C ASN A 90 4.54 -2.27 -6.84
N LEU A 91 4.45 -3.52 -7.34
CA LEU A 91 3.51 -3.91 -8.38
C LEU A 91 2.06 -3.64 -7.94
N PHE A 92 1.66 -4.11 -6.76
CA PHE A 92 0.30 -3.88 -6.23
C PHE A 92 0.02 -2.40 -5.99
N LEU A 93 1.02 -1.64 -5.55
CA LEU A 93 0.91 -0.20 -5.34
C LEU A 93 0.66 0.54 -6.67
N PHE A 94 1.41 0.22 -7.71
CA PHE A 94 1.21 0.84 -9.04
C PHE A 94 -0.11 0.43 -9.70
N ILE A 95 -0.56 -0.82 -9.52
CA ILE A 95 -1.89 -1.27 -9.96
C ILE A 95 -2.98 -0.45 -9.27
N THR A 96 -2.84 -0.22 -7.96
CA THR A 96 -3.78 0.60 -7.19
C THR A 96 -3.81 2.03 -7.70
N PHE A 97 -2.66 2.64 -7.95
CA PHE A 97 -2.59 4.00 -8.52
C PHE A 97 -3.20 4.07 -9.92
N ALA A 98 -2.93 3.10 -10.77
CA ALA A 98 -3.54 3.02 -12.10
C ALA A 98 -5.06 2.93 -12.00
N SER A 99 -5.59 2.08 -11.11
CA SER A 99 -7.03 1.90 -10.88
C SER A 99 -7.70 3.17 -10.37
N VAL A 100 -7.07 3.90 -9.44
CA VAL A 100 -7.59 5.18 -8.92
C VAL A 100 -7.62 6.24 -10.02
N ASN A 101 -6.54 6.37 -10.80
CA ASN A 101 -6.49 7.32 -11.91
C ASN A 101 -7.52 7.00 -12.99
N LEU A 102 -7.69 5.70 -13.32
CA LEU A 102 -8.71 5.24 -14.27
C LEU A 102 -10.13 5.56 -13.77
N SER A 103 -10.40 5.26 -12.50
CA SER A 103 -11.69 5.58 -11.86
C SER A 103 -12.00 7.07 -11.92
N LEU A 104 -11.00 7.92 -11.68
CA LEU A 104 -11.14 9.36 -11.75
C LEU A 104 -11.48 9.83 -13.19
N ILE A 105 -10.83 9.25 -14.19
CA ILE A 105 -11.10 9.52 -15.60
C ILE A 105 -12.55 9.11 -15.93
N ILE A 106 -12.96 7.88 -15.61
CA ILE A 106 -14.31 7.37 -15.88
C ILE A 106 -15.39 8.23 -15.20
N LEU A 107 -15.17 8.59 -13.93
CA LEU A 107 -16.10 9.43 -13.17
C LEU A 107 -16.31 10.80 -13.81
N ARG A 108 -15.27 11.36 -14.41
CA ARG A 108 -15.35 12.66 -15.11
C ARG A 108 -16.21 12.58 -16.38
N TYR A 109 -16.16 11.47 -17.08
CA TYR A 109 -17.00 11.29 -18.29
C TYR A 109 -18.44 10.93 -17.93
N LYS A 110 -18.66 10.12 -16.88
CA LYS A 110 -19.99 9.61 -16.51
C LYS A 110 -20.81 10.63 -15.69
N CYS A 111 -20.17 11.31 -14.75
CA CYS A 111 -20.85 12.24 -13.84
C CYS A 111 -20.59 13.72 -14.21
N LYS A 112 -21.17 14.17 -15.33
CA LYS A 112 -20.98 15.54 -15.87
C LYS A 112 -21.61 16.64 -15.02
N ASN A 113 -22.74 16.37 -14.32
CA ASN A 113 -23.57 17.39 -13.66
C ASN A 113 -23.41 17.44 -12.14
N THR A 114 -22.44 16.73 -11.56
CA THR A 114 -22.21 16.77 -10.12
C THR A 114 -21.49 18.05 -9.71
N LYS A 115 -22.04 18.80 -8.77
CA LYS A 115 -21.36 19.96 -8.16
C LYS A 115 -20.10 19.47 -7.45
N ARG A 116 -18.93 19.88 -7.94
CA ARG A 116 -17.63 19.51 -7.36
C ARG A 116 -17.10 20.67 -6.55
N ASN A 117 -16.83 20.46 -5.27
CA ASN A 117 -16.27 21.46 -4.38
C ASN A 117 -14.80 21.77 -4.70
N PHE A 118 -14.10 20.81 -5.33
CA PHE A 118 -12.70 20.96 -5.73
C PHE A 118 -12.54 20.71 -7.23
N ARG A 119 -11.86 21.63 -7.91
CA ARG A 119 -11.47 21.50 -9.32
C ARG A 119 -9.95 21.58 -9.42
N CYS A 120 -9.35 20.60 -10.07
CA CYS A 120 -7.90 20.59 -10.32
C CYS A 120 -7.50 21.79 -11.20
N PRO A 121 -6.43 22.53 -10.86
CA PRO A 121 -6.06 23.76 -11.59
C PRO A 121 -5.65 23.53 -13.04
N VAL A 122 -5.14 22.33 -13.37
CA VAL A 122 -4.72 21.97 -14.74
C VAL A 122 -5.75 21.06 -15.39
N ASN A 123 -6.80 21.67 -15.94
CA ASN A 123 -7.91 21.00 -16.61
C ASN A 123 -8.08 21.57 -18.01
N ILE A 124 -7.82 20.78 -19.04
CA ILE A 124 -8.14 21.14 -20.43
C ILE A 124 -9.56 20.63 -20.73
N GLY A 125 -10.57 21.45 -20.40
CA GLY A 125 -11.99 21.10 -20.56
C GLY A 125 -12.43 19.95 -19.66
N LYS A 126 -12.76 18.79 -20.24
CA LYS A 126 -13.22 17.57 -19.54
C LYS A 126 -12.07 16.65 -19.14
N PHE A 127 -10.87 16.88 -19.68
CA PHE A 127 -9.71 16.01 -19.55
C PHE A 127 -8.85 16.46 -18.38
N SER A 128 -8.58 15.54 -17.41
CA SER A 128 -7.64 15.78 -16.34
C SER A 128 -6.25 15.35 -16.76
N LEU A 129 -5.43 16.30 -17.14
CA LEU A 129 -4.07 16.05 -17.58
C LEU A 129 -3.23 15.34 -16.49
N ILE A 130 -3.45 15.73 -15.23
CA ILE A 130 -2.76 15.13 -14.07
C ILE A 130 -3.13 13.65 -13.90
N ALA A 131 -4.42 13.28 -14.00
CA ALA A 131 -4.84 11.89 -13.88
C ALA A 131 -4.32 11.03 -15.04
N PHE A 132 -4.26 11.59 -16.23
CA PHE A 132 -3.72 10.91 -17.41
C PHE A 132 -2.21 10.68 -17.30
N LEU A 133 -1.45 11.68 -16.88
CA LEU A 133 -0.02 11.55 -16.60
C LEU A 133 0.24 10.54 -15.47
N GLY A 134 -0.57 10.58 -14.40
CA GLY A 134 -0.50 9.60 -13.31
C GLY A 134 -0.76 8.16 -13.79
N MET A 135 -1.71 7.97 -14.71
CA MET A 135 -2.01 6.66 -15.28
C MET A 135 -0.85 6.17 -16.17
N ILE A 136 -0.31 7.01 -17.03
CA ILE A 136 0.82 6.66 -17.90
C ILE A 136 2.04 6.30 -17.06
N SER A 137 2.39 7.13 -16.06
CA SER A 137 3.54 6.86 -15.20
C SER A 137 3.37 5.55 -14.43
N SER A 138 2.17 5.24 -13.92
CA SER A 138 1.89 3.98 -13.24
C SER A 138 2.04 2.79 -14.18
N LEU A 139 1.59 2.89 -15.43
CA LEU A 139 1.72 1.81 -16.42
C LEU A 139 3.19 1.57 -16.81
N ILE A 140 3.97 2.63 -16.99
CA ILE A 140 5.42 2.52 -17.26
C ILE A 140 6.13 1.81 -16.10
N MET A 141 5.81 2.18 -14.85
CA MET A 141 6.40 1.56 -13.67
C MET A 141 5.99 0.11 -13.50
N ILE A 142 4.73 -0.25 -13.82
CA ILE A 142 4.29 -1.66 -13.86
C ILE A 142 5.12 -2.45 -14.87
N GLY A 143 5.31 -1.91 -16.08
CA GLY A 143 6.13 -2.55 -17.11
C GLY A 143 7.57 -2.75 -16.65
N PHE A 144 8.16 -1.76 -16.00
CA PHE A 144 9.52 -1.85 -15.45
C PHE A 144 9.64 -2.92 -14.34
N VAL A 145 8.68 -2.96 -13.41
CA VAL A 145 8.68 -3.99 -12.33
C VAL A 145 8.51 -5.39 -12.90
N ILE A 146 7.63 -5.57 -13.89
CA ILE A 146 7.44 -6.88 -14.55
C ILE A 146 8.72 -7.29 -15.29
N TRP A 147 9.37 -6.36 -15.99
CA TRP A 147 10.65 -6.62 -16.65
C TRP A 147 11.72 -7.09 -15.66
N ASN A 148 11.82 -6.41 -14.51
CA ASN A 148 12.75 -6.77 -13.46
C ASN A 148 12.45 -8.15 -12.84
N LEU A 149 11.18 -8.48 -12.63
CA LEU A 149 10.77 -9.81 -12.14
C LEU A 149 11.00 -10.95 -13.13
N MET A 150 10.97 -10.67 -14.45
CA MET A 150 11.12 -11.70 -15.49
C MET A 150 12.57 -12.01 -15.90
N GLY A 151 13.55 -11.29 -15.40
CA GLY A 151 14.94 -11.60 -15.70
C GLY A 151 15.83 -10.40 -16.03
N GLY A 152 15.46 -9.24 -15.58
CA GLY A 152 16.31 -8.05 -15.63
C GLY A 152 17.34 -8.04 -14.50
N ALA A 153 18.09 -9.14 -14.33
CA ALA A 153 19.30 -9.16 -13.51
C ALA A 153 20.52 -9.19 -14.42
#